data_afbfc32fc3ede614f1407ca09d7e5295
#
_entry.id   afbfc32fc3ede614f1407ca09d7e5295
#
_cell.length_a   1.000
_cell.length_b   1.000
_cell.length_c   1.000
_cell.angle_alpha   90.00
_cell.angle_beta   90.00
_cell.angle_gamma   90.00
#
_symmetry.space_group_name_H-M   'P 1'
#
loop_
_entity.id
_entity.type
_entity.pdbx_description
1 polymer ?
#
loop_
_entity_poly.entity_id
_entity_poly.type
_entity_poly.pdbx_seq_one_letter_code
_entity_poly.pdbx_strand_id
1 'polypeptide(L)'
;MKSPIKLDELPFAAALSGFESDSLEIDGDYDRVRFDGVAFDAAAASGARFTESAFIGGSFDEGRLRKARFTDVWFEQTRLVAVDVAGALFTDAWLNGCVFAGVQAFTCVLRRVVFRGCKLDSVNFREAALTDVTFDDCVLRDVDFGGAKLKRVKFPGSTVSGLDFSKANCADVDLRGARLGERDSDAAGGSGAGIKVGFESLGGVRIDTVQLMTLAPFLAHHLGITVAD
;
A
#
# COMPACT_ATOMS: atom_id res chain seq x y z
N MET A 1 15.20 5.27 13.51
CA MET A 1 14.12 5.57 14.48
C MET A 1 13.16 4.39 14.50
N LYS A 2 12.64 4.00 15.66
CA LYS A 2 11.58 2.98 15.76
C LYS A 2 10.28 3.62 15.26
N SER A 3 9.55 2.94 14.36
CA SER A 3 8.23 3.42 13.93
C SER A 3 7.27 3.50 15.13
N PRO A 4 6.47 4.56 15.27
CA PRO A 4 5.46 4.64 16.33
C PRO A 4 4.48 3.47 16.21
N ILE A 5 4.04 2.96 17.35
CA ILE A 5 3.10 1.85 17.46
C ILE A 5 1.69 2.37 17.76
N LYS A 6 1.61 3.55 18.37
CA LYS A 6 0.36 4.19 18.79
C LYS A 6 0.35 5.66 18.40
N LEU A 7 -0.86 6.20 18.22
CA LEU A 7 -1.05 7.62 17.92
C LEU A 7 -0.44 8.53 18.97
N ASP A 8 -0.57 8.18 20.26
CA ASP A 8 -0.07 8.98 21.36
C ASP A 8 1.47 9.11 21.45
N GLU A 9 2.19 8.30 20.68
CA GLU A 9 3.63 8.41 20.51
C GLU A 9 4.05 9.51 19.49
N LEU A 10 3.08 10.07 18.77
CA LEU A 10 3.34 11.11 17.77
C LEU A 10 3.33 12.51 18.40
N PRO A 11 4.25 13.39 17.98
CA PRO A 11 4.37 14.74 18.59
C PRO A 11 3.11 15.58 18.54
N PHE A 12 2.28 15.38 17.50
CA PHE A 12 1.07 16.16 17.26
C PHE A 12 -0.19 15.58 17.96
N ALA A 13 -0.11 14.39 18.54
CA ALA A 13 -1.29 13.68 19.06
C ALA A 13 -2.07 14.49 20.10
N ALA A 14 -1.37 15.22 21.00
CA ALA A 14 -2.01 16.05 22.03
C ALA A 14 -2.63 17.35 21.48
N ALA A 15 -2.29 17.74 20.26
CA ALA A 15 -2.78 18.98 19.63
C ALA A 15 -3.95 18.74 18.67
N LEU A 16 -4.41 17.48 18.54
CA LEU A 16 -5.51 17.14 17.64
C LEU A 16 -6.83 17.72 18.12
N SER A 17 -7.55 18.41 17.23
CA SER A 17 -8.93 18.88 17.45
C SER A 17 -9.92 18.00 16.66
N GLY A 18 -11.14 17.85 17.16
CA GLY A 18 -12.18 17.09 16.47
C GLY A 18 -12.56 17.70 15.13
N PHE A 19 -12.93 16.85 14.17
CA PHE A 19 -13.52 17.30 12.92
C PHE A 19 -14.96 17.74 13.16
N GLU A 20 -15.28 19.00 12.85
CA GLU A 20 -16.58 19.62 13.15
C GLU A 20 -17.49 19.76 11.91
N SER A 21 -16.99 19.41 10.73
CA SER A 21 -17.75 19.49 9.47
C SER A 21 -18.33 18.13 9.07
N ASP A 22 -19.33 18.12 8.21
CA ASP A 22 -19.94 16.91 7.66
C ASP A 22 -19.24 16.42 6.37
N SER A 23 -18.40 17.25 5.75
CA SER A 23 -17.76 16.93 4.48
C SER A 23 -16.36 17.51 4.35
N LEU A 24 -15.57 16.86 3.49
CA LEU A 24 -14.28 17.37 3.04
C LEU A 24 -14.46 18.26 1.82
N GLU A 25 -13.55 19.22 1.66
CA GLU A 25 -13.57 20.19 0.56
C GLU A 25 -12.43 19.96 -0.44
N ILE A 26 -12.65 20.33 -1.70
CA ILE A 26 -11.60 20.41 -2.72
C ILE A 26 -10.59 21.46 -2.27
N ASP A 27 -9.29 21.13 -2.36
CA ASP A 27 -8.18 21.96 -1.90
C ASP A 27 -8.27 22.36 -0.39
N GLY A 28 -9.14 21.69 0.39
CA GLY A 28 -9.30 21.93 1.81
C GLY A 28 -7.98 21.75 2.58
N ASP A 29 -7.85 22.45 3.71
CA ASP A 29 -6.67 22.42 4.56
C ASP A 29 -7.04 21.97 5.98
N TYR A 30 -6.52 20.80 6.36
CA TYR A 30 -6.84 20.12 7.62
C TYR A 30 -5.54 19.93 8.41
N ASP A 31 -5.26 20.88 9.31
CA ASP A 31 -4.10 20.85 10.19
C ASP A 31 -4.50 20.40 11.59
N ARG A 32 -3.87 19.35 12.09
CA ARG A 32 -4.11 18.78 13.42
C ARG A 32 -5.59 18.42 13.68
N VAL A 33 -6.21 17.79 12.69
CA VAL A 33 -7.60 17.34 12.76
C VAL A 33 -7.68 15.86 13.07
N ARG A 34 -8.56 15.49 14.00
CA ARG A 34 -8.92 14.11 14.32
C ARG A 34 -10.28 13.78 13.71
N PHE A 35 -10.28 12.87 12.76
CA PHE A 35 -11.46 12.28 12.12
C PHE A 35 -11.75 10.96 12.83
N ASP A 36 -12.68 10.95 13.78
CA ASP A 36 -13.00 9.80 14.63
C ASP A 36 -14.35 9.20 14.22
N GLY A 37 -14.34 7.98 13.69
CA GLY A 37 -15.53 7.27 13.22
C GLY A 37 -16.25 7.91 12.04
N VAL A 38 -15.62 8.88 11.34
CA VAL A 38 -16.29 9.61 10.26
C VAL A 38 -16.35 8.74 8.99
N ALA A 39 -17.54 8.66 8.40
CA ALA A 39 -17.76 8.03 7.10
C ALA A 39 -17.88 9.11 6.02
N PHE A 40 -17.05 9.00 5.00
CA PHE A 40 -17.04 9.89 3.84
C PHE A 40 -17.49 9.12 2.60
N ASP A 41 -18.77 9.23 2.26
CA ASP A 41 -19.32 8.65 1.04
C ASP A 41 -19.13 9.61 -0.14
N ALA A 42 -18.52 9.14 -1.22
CA ALA A 42 -18.23 9.91 -2.43
C ALA A 42 -17.54 11.26 -2.17
N ALA A 43 -16.69 11.35 -1.13
CA ALA A 43 -16.00 12.58 -0.76
C ALA A 43 -15.25 13.21 -1.93
N ALA A 44 -15.44 14.52 -2.14
CA ALA A 44 -14.76 15.30 -3.17
C ALA A 44 -13.70 16.19 -2.53
N ALA A 45 -12.52 15.62 -2.23
CA ALA A 45 -11.41 16.28 -1.56
C ALA A 45 -10.11 16.25 -2.38
N SER A 46 -10.24 16.38 -3.71
CA SER A 46 -9.07 16.48 -4.59
C SER A 46 -8.23 17.70 -4.22
N GLY A 47 -6.90 17.53 -4.16
CA GLY A 47 -5.96 18.58 -3.78
C GLY A 47 -5.92 18.91 -2.28
N ALA A 48 -6.81 18.34 -1.47
CA ALA A 48 -6.85 18.61 -0.02
C ALA A 48 -5.51 18.29 0.67
N ARG A 49 -5.22 19.02 1.72
CA ARG A 49 -4.03 18.86 2.55
C ARG A 49 -4.43 18.41 3.94
N PHE A 50 -3.80 17.34 4.39
CA PHE A 50 -3.93 16.82 5.75
C PHE A 50 -2.53 16.83 6.37
N THR A 51 -2.35 17.64 7.40
CA THR A 51 -1.08 17.80 8.09
C THR A 51 -1.26 17.45 9.56
N GLU A 52 -0.34 16.65 10.12
CA GLU A 52 -0.37 16.25 11.54
C GLU A 52 -1.77 15.77 11.99
N SER A 53 -2.46 15.01 11.15
CA SER A 53 -3.86 14.65 11.34
C SER A 53 -4.06 13.14 11.52
N ALA A 54 -5.18 12.74 12.13
CA ALA A 54 -5.48 11.36 12.43
C ALA A 54 -6.87 10.94 11.93
N PHE A 55 -6.94 9.78 11.25
CA PHE A 55 -8.17 9.11 10.79
C PHE A 55 -8.33 7.82 11.58
N ILE A 56 -9.39 7.70 12.38
CA ILE A 56 -9.59 6.59 13.31
C ILE A 56 -10.97 5.97 13.10
N GLY A 57 -11.02 4.68 12.76
CA GLY A 57 -12.27 3.90 12.71
C GLY A 57 -13.29 4.35 11.67
N GLY A 58 -12.91 5.25 10.75
CA GLY A 58 -13.80 5.79 9.73
C GLY A 58 -13.72 5.06 8.38
N SER A 59 -14.41 5.59 7.39
CA SER A 59 -14.37 5.07 6.03
C SER A 59 -14.35 6.15 4.96
N PHE A 60 -13.77 5.80 3.81
CA PHE A 60 -13.90 6.50 2.55
C PHE A 60 -14.45 5.50 1.54
N ASP A 61 -15.64 5.74 1.03
CA ASP A 61 -16.29 4.92 0.01
C ASP A 61 -16.48 5.77 -1.26
N GLU A 62 -15.95 5.29 -2.41
CA GLU A 62 -16.02 5.95 -3.73
C GLU A 62 -15.51 7.42 -3.76
N GLY A 63 -14.67 7.79 -2.80
CA GLY A 63 -14.14 9.15 -2.65
C GLY A 63 -13.10 9.53 -3.72
N ARG A 64 -13.01 10.82 -4.02
CA ARG A 64 -12.01 11.42 -4.92
C ARG A 64 -11.06 12.31 -4.13
N LEU A 65 -9.88 11.79 -3.83
CA LEU A 65 -8.79 12.49 -3.15
C LEU A 65 -7.56 12.63 -4.07
N ARG A 66 -7.80 12.84 -5.36
CA ARG A 66 -6.72 12.97 -6.34
C ARG A 66 -5.80 14.13 -5.98
N LYS A 67 -4.48 13.88 -6.05
CA LYS A 67 -3.45 14.86 -5.72
C LYS A 67 -3.52 15.40 -4.28
N ALA A 68 -4.29 14.77 -3.40
CA ALA A 68 -4.30 15.12 -1.99
C ALA A 68 -2.91 14.92 -1.36
N ARG A 69 -2.62 15.65 -0.31
CA ARG A 69 -1.35 15.58 0.41
C ARG A 69 -1.59 15.16 1.84
N PHE A 70 -0.90 14.13 2.25
CA PHE A 70 -0.93 13.57 3.60
C PHE A 70 0.48 13.66 4.17
N THR A 71 0.69 14.54 5.14
CA THR A 71 1.99 14.78 5.77
C THR A 71 1.86 14.60 7.27
N ASP A 72 2.70 13.73 7.86
CA ASP A 72 2.65 13.39 9.27
C ASP A 72 1.25 12.94 9.70
N VAL A 73 0.71 11.90 9.03
CA VAL A 73 -0.66 11.44 9.25
C VAL A 73 -0.73 10.04 9.84
N TRP A 74 -1.73 9.83 10.68
CA TRP A 74 -2.05 8.55 11.29
C TRP A 74 -3.39 8.04 10.77
N PHE A 75 -3.42 6.80 10.26
CA PHE A 75 -4.63 6.07 9.95
C PHE A 75 -4.72 4.85 10.85
N GLU A 76 -5.84 4.63 11.48
CA GLU A 76 -6.10 3.48 12.33
C GLU A 76 -7.48 2.90 12.03
N GLN A 77 -7.54 1.60 11.71
CA GLN A 77 -8.77 0.87 11.43
C GLN A 77 -9.71 1.58 10.43
N THR A 78 -9.12 2.32 9.50
CA THR A 78 -9.86 3.09 8.48
C THR A 78 -10.05 2.23 7.23
N ARG A 79 -11.21 2.32 6.61
CA ARG A 79 -11.54 1.62 5.36
C ARG A 79 -11.48 2.59 4.18
N LEU A 80 -10.83 2.17 3.09
CA LEU A 80 -10.82 2.90 1.82
C LEU A 80 -11.31 1.93 0.73
N VAL A 81 -12.51 2.15 0.22
CA VAL A 81 -13.15 1.28 -0.78
C VAL A 81 -13.42 2.07 -2.06
N ALA A 82 -12.91 1.59 -3.19
CA ALA A 82 -13.05 2.24 -4.50
C ALA A 82 -12.64 3.73 -4.53
N VAL A 83 -11.70 4.11 -3.65
CA VAL A 83 -11.23 5.50 -3.53
C VAL A 83 -10.19 5.82 -4.60
N ASP A 84 -10.31 7.00 -5.22
CA ASP A 84 -9.33 7.53 -6.17
C ASP A 84 -8.39 8.51 -5.46
N VAL A 85 -7.16 8.04 -5.18
CA VAL A 85 -6.05 8.83 -4.64
C VAL A 85 -4.95 9.07 -5.68
N ALA A 86 -5.27 9.02 -6.96
CA ALA A 86 -4.29 9.17 -8.04
C ALA A 86 -3.46 10.44 -7.90
N GLY A 87 -2.14 10.29 -8.01
CA GLY A 87 -1.18 11.40 -7.86
C GLY A 87 -1.09 11.99 -6.46
N ALA A 88 -1.71 11.36 -5.44
CA ALA A 88 -1.58 11.83 -4.06
C ALA A 88 -0.16 11.65 -3.53
N LEU A 89 0.19 12.47 -2.56
CA LEU A 89 1.48 12.44 -1.86
C LEU A 89 1.26 12.02 -0.41
N PHE A 90 1.93 10.95 0.00
CA PHE A 90 2.01 10.51 1.39
C PHE A 90 3.45 10.66 1.87
N THR A 91 3.66 11.42 2.92
CA THR A 91 4.97 11.63 3.53
C THR A 91 4.85 11.48 5.03
N ASP A 92 5.70 10.62 5.63
CA ASP A 92 5.66 10.34 7.07
C ASP A 92 4.26 9.91 7.51
N ALA A 93 3.75 8.79 6.93
CA ALA A 93 2.41 8.30 7.19
C ALA A 93 2.43 6.90 7.82
N TRP A 94 1.54 6.69 8.78
CA TRP A 94 1.35 5.40 9.46
C TRP A 94 -0.08 4.92 9.28
N LEU A 95 -0.22 3.73 8.72
CA LEU A 95 -1.52 3.12 8.42
C LEU A 95 -1.61 1.79 9.17
N ASN A 96 -2.45 1.73 10.19
CA ASN A 96 -2.52 0.59 11.11
C ASN A 96 -3.88 -0.08 11.03
N GLY A 97 -3.90 -1.38 10.72
CA GLY A 97 -5.13 -2.17 10.64
C GLY A 97 -6.13 -1.69 9.59
N CYS A 98 -5.68 -0.93 8.61
CA CYS A 98 -6.55 -0.36 7.57
C CYS A 98 -6.90 -1.38 6.49
N VAL A 99 -8.03 -1.14 5.81
CA VAL A 99 -8.50 -1.96 4.68
C VAL A 99 -8.57 -1.10 3.43
N PHE A 100 -7.90 -1.54 2.37
CA PHE A 100 -7.91 -0.94 1.04
C PHE A 100 -8.51 -1.94 0.07
N ALA A 101 -9.61 -1.59 -0.59
CA ALA A 101 -10.26 -2.44 -1.59
C ALA A 101 -10.53 -1.64 -2.87
N GLY A 102 -9.96 -2.06 -4.00
CA GLY A 102 -10.15 -1.41 -5.30
C GLY A 102 -9.60 0.02 -5.38
N VAL A 103 -8.66 0.40 -4.51
CA VAL A 103 -8.14 1.78 -4.44
C VAL A 103 -7.27 2.11 -5.66
N GLN A 104 -7.53 3.25 -6.27
CA GLN A 104 -6.77 3.77 -7.41
C GLN A 104 -5.68 4.73 -6.92
N ALA A 105 -4.45 4.20 -6.74
CA ALA A 105 -3.29 4.92 -6.24
C ALA A 105 -2.19 5.07 -7.33
N PHE A 106 -2.59 5.07 -8.61
CA PHE A 106 -1.63 5.22 -9.70
C PHE A 106 -0.93 6.59 -9.66
N THR A 107 0.33 6.63 -10.03
CA THR A 107 1.21 7.81 -9.98
C THR A 107 1.36 8.45 -8.59
N CYS A 108 0.90 7.79 -7.51
CA CYS A 108 1.12 8.27 -6.15
C CYS A 108 2.61 8.33 -5.79
N VAL A 109 2.93 9.20 -4.85
CA VAL A 109 4.25 9.25 -4.23
C VAL A 109 4.14 8.93 -2.75
N LEU A 110 4.78 7.84 -2.32
CA LEU A 110 4.85 7.42 -0.93
C LEU A 110 6.30 7.55 -0.43
N ARG A 111 6.50 8.29 0.64
CA ARG A 111 7.83 8.49 1.26
C ARG A 111 7.77 8.26 2.75
N ARG A 112 8.55 7.31 3.27
CA ARG A 112 8.57 6.95 4.69
C ARG A 112 7.16 6.61 5.22
N VAL A 113 6.52 5.66 4.52
CA VAL A 113 5.16 5.20 4.84
C VAL A 113 5.22 3.80 5.42
N VAL A 114 4.48 3.57 6.49
CA VAL A 114 4.37 2.25 7.12
C VAL A 114 2.91 1.81 7.09
N PHE A 115 2.66 0.70 6.42
CA PHE A 115 1.43 -0.07 6.53
C PHE A 115 1.68 -1.18 7.54
N ARG A 116 0.87 -1.29 8.58
CA ARG A 116 0.97 -2.34 9.60
C ARG A 116 -0.35 -3.05 9.79
N GLY A 117 -0.36 -4.38 9.64
CA GLY A 117 -1.56 -5.18 9.80
C GLY A 117 -2.67 -4.83 8.82
N CYS A 118 -2.33 -4.19 7.70
CA CYS A 118 -3.30 -3.74 6.71
C CYS A 118 -3.69 -4.85 5.73
N LYS A 119 -4.88 -4.70 5.15
CA LYS A 119 -5.34 -5.52 4.02
C LYS A 119 -5.43 -4.66 2.78
N LEU A 120 -4.69 -5.04 1.74
CA LEU A 120 -4.70 -4.38 0.44
C LEU A 120 -5.21 -5.38 -0.59
N ASP A 121 -6.40 -5.15 -1.13
CA ASP A 121 -7.03 -5.98 -2.15
C ASP A 121 -7.29 -5.17 -3.41
N SER A 122 -6.75 -5.61 -4.54
CA SER A 122 -6.94 -4.96 -5.84
C SER A 122 -6.53 -3.48 -5.84
N VAL A 123 -5.41 -3.16 -5.19
CA VAL A 123 -4.89 -1.78 -5.13
C VAL A 123 -3.98 -1.51 -6.31
N ASN A 124 -4.23 -0.41 -7.01
CA ASN A 124 -3.51 -0.01 -8.20
C ASN A 124 -2.42 1.04 -7.89
N PHE A 125 -1.16 0.60 -7.76
CA PHE A 125 0.03 1.46 -7.62
C PHE A 125 0.82 1.61 -8.93
N ARG A 126 0.17 1.47 -10.09
CA ARG A 126 0.88 1.65 -11.36
C ARG A 126 1.56 3.02 -11.44
N GLU A 127 2.81 3.00 -11.95
CA GLU A 127 3.62 4.21 -12.13
C GLU A 127 3.85 5.03 -10.84
N ALA A 128 3.52 4.48 -9.67
CA ALA A 128 3.76 5.13 -8.38
C ALA A 128 5.24 5.12 -8.02
N ALA A 129 5.63 6.03 -7.12
CA ALA A 129 6.98 6.10 -6.57
C ALA A 129 6.94 5.81 -5.05
N LEU A 130 7.45 4.65 -4.66
CA LEU A 130 7.52 4.21 -3.27
C LEU A 130 8.98 4.28 -2.80
N THR A 131 9.26 5.09 -1.78
CA THR A 131 10.59 5.23 -1.20
C THR A 131 10.52 5.10 0.32
N ASP A 132 11.29 4.18 0.89
CA ASP A 132 11.28 3.89 2.33
C ASP A 132 9.87 3.47 2.82
N VAL A 133 9.25 2.53 2.10
CA VAL A 133 7.91 2.01 2.43
C VAL A 133 8.02 0.61 3.04
N THR A 134 7.25 0.38 4.09
CA THR A 134 7.19 -0.94 4.74
C THR A 134 5.74 -1.41 4.81
N PHE A 135 5.52 -2.64 4.34
CA PHE A 135 4.29 -3.39 4.55
C PHE A 135 4.57 -4.44 5.63
N ASP A 136 4.22 -4.15 6.88
CA ASP A 136 4.52 -4.94 8.08
C ASP A 136 3.29 -5.77 8.49
N ASP A 137 3.39 -7.09 8.53
CA ASP A 137 2.29 -8.03 8.82
C ASP A 137 1.02 -7.77 8.00
N CYS A 138 1.17 -7.33 6.75
CA CYS A 138 0.05 -7.01 5.85
C CYS A 138 -0.39 -8.21 5.02
N VAL A 139 -1.62 -8.13 4.48
CA VAL A 139 -2.11 -9.03 3.44
C VAL A 139 -2.27 -8.21 2.15
N LEU A 140 -1.47 -8.55 1.13
CA LEU A 140 -1.53 -7.92 -0.19
C LEU A 140 -2.07 -8.95 -1.20
N ARG A 141 -3.20 -8.63 -1.81
CA ARG A 141 -3.84 -9.48 -2.83
C ARG A 141 -4.10 -8.66 -4.09
N ASP A 142 -3.65 -9.20 -5.24
CA ASP A 142 -3.83 -8.57 -6.55
C ASP A 142 -3.41 -7.08 -6.59
N VAL A 143 -2.28 -6.76 -5.97
CA VAL A 143 -1.73 -5.40 -5.95
C VAL A 143 -0.85 -5.18 -7.18
N ASP A 144 -1.13 -4.10 -7.91
CA ASP A 144 -0.45 -3.76 -9.15
C ASP A 144 0.63 -2.68 -8.93
N PHE A 145 1.90 -3.06 -9.08
CA PHE A 145 3.06 -2.18 -9.09
C PHE A 145 3.63 -1.96 -10.51
N GLY A 146 2.83 -2.19 -11.54
CA GLY A 146 3.28 -2.06 -12.93
C GLY A 146 3.88 -0.69 -13.23
N GLY A 147 5.12 -0.65 -13.75
CA GLY A 147 5.84 0.60 -14.03
C GLY A 147 6.24 1.42 -12.79
N ALA A 148 5.95 0.95 -11.57
CA ALA A 148 6.29 1.67 -10.35
C ALA A 148 7.79 1.73 -10.09
N LYS A 149 8.22 2.76 -9.35
CA LYS A 149 9.59 2.92 -8.85
C LYS A 149 9.62 2.55 -7.37
N LEU A 150 10.19 1.40 -7.04
CA LEU A 150 10.25 0.85 -5.68
C LEU A 150 11.68 0.99 -5.15
N LYS A 151 11.90 1.83 -4.15
CA LYS A 151 13.21 2.04 -3.55
C LYS A 151 13.15 1.81 -2.05
N ARG A 152 13.92 0.81 -1.56
CA ARG A 152 13.93 0.40 -0.15
C ARG A 152 12.51 0.08 0.37
N VAL A 153 11.82 -0.80 -0.36
CA VAL A 153 10.49 -1.30 0.02
C VAL A 153 10.62 -2.68 0.67
N LYS A 154 9.91 -2.89 1.79
CA LYS A 154 10.01 -4.12 2.59
C LYS A 154 8.64 -4.70 2.88
N PHE A 155 8.59 -6.04 3.05
CA PHE A 155 7.35 -6.78 3.30
C PHE A 155 7.49 -7.75 4.50
N PRO A 156 8.03 -7.35 5.67
CA PRO A 156 8.23 -8.27 6.79
C PRO A 156 6.89 -8.84 7.27
N GLY A 157 6.85 -10.16 7.51
CA GLY A 157 5.67 -10.87 8.03
C GLY A 157 4.45 -10.90 7.11
N SER A 158 4.47 -10.17 6.01
CA SER A 158 3.33 -10.02 5.12
C SER A 158 3.04 -11.28 4.31
N THR A 159 1.77 -11.44 3.93
CA THR A 159 1.35 -12.44 2.94
C THR A 159 1.06 -11.72 1.64
N VAL A 160 1.66 -12.19 0.55
CA VAL A 160 1.52 -11.56 -0.78
C VAL A 160 1.00 -12.59 -1.79
N SER A 161 0.00 -12.20 -2.57
CA SER A 161 -0.57 -13.03 -3.64
C SER A 161 -0.99 -12.17 -4.83
N GLY A 162 -0.64 -12.61 -6.03
CA GLY A 162 -1.06 -11.93 -7.26
C GLY A 162 -0.40 -10.57 -7.51
N LEU A 163 0.81 -10.31 -7.00
CA LEU A 163 1.52 -9.05 -7.25
C LEU A 163 1.95 -8.92 -8.72
N ASP A 164 1.74 -7.75 -9.30
CA ASP A 164 2.22 -7.38 -10.63
C ASP A 164 3.42 -6.43 -10.52
N PHE A 165 4.59 -6.87 -11.01
CA PHE A 165 5.81 -6.06 -11.11
C PHE A 165 6.19 -5.72 -12.56
N SER A 166 5.27 -5.86 -13.53
CA SER A 166 5.55 -5.61 -14.94
C SER A 166 6.15 -4.22 -15.12
N LYS A 167 7.36 -4.16 -15.73
CA LYS A 167 8.10 -2.91 -15.97
C LYS A 167 8.43 -2.11 -14.70
N ALA A 168 8.29 -2.68 -13.51
CA ALA A 168 8.67 -2.01 -12.28
C ALA A 168 10.20 -1.83 -12.20
N ASN A 169 10.63 -0.75 -11.54
CA ASN A 169 12.03 -0.51 -11.24
C ASN A 169 12.25 -0.78 -9.75
N CYS A 170 12.86 -1.93 -9.43
CA CYS A 170 13.09 -2.38 -8.08
C CYS A 170 14.53 -2.05 -7.64
N ALA A 171 14.68 -1.13 -6.69
CA ALA A 171 15.95 -0.75 -6.10
C ALA A 171 15.92 -1.02 -4.60
N ASP A 172 16.55 -2.11 -4.15
CA ASP A 172 16.58 -2.54 -2.74
C ASP A 172 15.18 -2.89 -2.20
N VAL A 173 14.45 -3.74 -2.93
CA VAL A 173 13.17 -4.32 -2.49
C VAL A 173 13.45 -5.60 -1.70
N ASP A 174 12.86 -5.76 -0.53
CA ASP A 174 13.11 -6.91 0.35
C ASP A 174 11.81 -7.69 0.61
N LEU A 175 11.71 -8.86 -0.01
CA LEU A 175 10.59 -9.80 0.17
C LEU A 175 10.89 -10.85 1.26
N ARG A 176 12.09 -10.89 1.82
CA ARG A 176 12.46 -11.88 2.85
C ARG A 176 11.52 -11.76 4.05
N GLY A 177 11.06 -12.92 4.53
CA GLY A 177 10.08 -13.00 5.61
C GLY A 177 8.63 -12.77 5.17
N ALA A 178 8.38 -12.41 3.92
CA ALA A 178 7.03 -12.45 3.36
C ALA A 178 6.65 -13.88 2.97
N ARG A 179 5.41 -14.26 3.18
CA ARG A 179 4.82 -15.50 2.68
C ARG A 179 4.30 -15.27 1.28
N LEU A 180 4.83 -16.02 0.32
CA LEU A 180 4.34 -16.03 -1.05
C LEU A 180 3.15 -17.00 -1.11
N GLY A 181 1.94 -16.47 -1.05
CA GLY A 181 0.70 -17.26 -1.08
C GLY A 181 0.31 -17.67 -2.49
N GLU A 182 -0.30 -18.85 -2.60
CA GLU A 182 -1.04 -19.23 -3.80
C GLU A 182 -2.32 -18.39 -3.85
N ARG A 183 -2.79 -18.06 -5.06
CA ARG A 183 -4.17 -17.64 -5.25
C ARG A 183 -5.07 -18.82 -4.89
N ASP A 184 -6.19 -18.58 -4.22
CA ASP A 184 -7.25 -19.57 -4.09
C ASP A 184 -7.56 -20.12 -5.48
N SER A 185 -7.28 -21.42 -5.68
CA SER A 185 -7.10 -22.06 -6.97
C SER A 185 -8.42 -22.49 -7.59
N ASP A 186 -9.27 -21.55 -8.03
CA ASP A 186 -10.47 -21.91 -8.80
C ASP A 186 -10.54 -21.31 -10.22
N ALA A 187 -9.47 -20.70 -10.71
CA ALA A 187 -9.39 -20.29 -12.11
C ALA A 187 -8.23 -21.02 -12.81
N ALA A 188 -8.55 -21.83 -13.80
CA ALA A 188 -7.61 -22.49 -14.70
C ALA A 188 -6.60 -21.48 -15.27
N GLY A 189 -5.33 -21.59 -14.91
CA GLY A 189 -4.25 -20.69 -15.32
C GLY A 189 -3.51 -20.05 -14.15
N GLY A 190 -3.58 -20.63 -12.94
CA GLY A 190 -3.00 -20.09 -11.71
C GLY A 190 -1.54 -19.72 -11.82
N SER A 191 -1.26 -18.43 -11.80
CA SER A 191 0.05 -17.91 -11.50
C SER A 191 0.30 -18.13 -10.01
N GLY A 192 1.15 -19.08 -9.67
CA GLY A 192 1.49 -19.41 -8.31
C GLY A 192 2.44 -18.42 -7.68
N ALA A 193 2.67 -18.61 -6.40
CA ALA A 193 3.79 -18.08 -5.64
C ALA A 193 3.86 -16.55 -5.48
N GLY A 194 2.73 -15.90 -5.19
CA GLY A 194 2.73 -14.52 -4.72
C GLY A 194 2.93 -13.46 -5.81
N ILE A 195 3.70 -13.75 -6.86
CA ILE A 195 3.97 -12.84 -7.99
C ILE A 195 3.24 -13.37 -9.22
N LYS A 196 2.40 -12.55 -9.80
CA LYS A 196 1.59 -12.89 -10.97
C LYS A 196 2.35 -12.70 -12.28
N VAL A 197 2.98 -11.54 -12.43
CA VAL A 197 3.74 -11.14 -13.64
C VAL A 197 4.87 -10.18 -13.27
N GLY A 198 5.78 -9.94 -14.22
CA GLY A 198 6.87 -8.99 -14.02
C GLY A 198 8.14 -9.63 -13.47
N PHE A 199 8.35 -10.93 -13.73
CA PHE A 199 9.58 -11.63 -13.31
C PHE A 199 10.84 -10.99 -13.90
N GLU A 200 10.76 -10.37 -15.07
CA GLU A 200 11.84 -9.60 -15.71
C GLU A 200 12.27 -8.37 -14.89
N SER A 201 11.39 -7.88 -14.04
CA SER A 201 11.59 -6.67 -13.23
C SER A 201 12.13 -6.97 -11.84
N LEU A 202 12.39 -8.24 -11.48
CA LEU A 202 12.86 -8.63 -10.15
C LEU A 202 14.35 -8.36 -9.91
N GLY A 203 15.06 -7.74 -10.85
CA GLY A 203 16.41 -7.25 -10.61
C GLY A 203 16.44 -6.27 -9.44
N GLY A 204 17.32 -6.54 -8.42
CA GLY A 204 17.39 -5.72 -7.20
C GLY A 204 16.41 -6.12 -6.09
N VAL A 205 15.64 -7.19 -6.27
CA VAL A 205 14.79 -7.78 -5.23
C VAL A 205 15.59 -8.81 -4.41
N ARG A 206 15.42 -8.78 -3.10
CA ARG A 206 15.98 -9.77 -2.18
C ARG A 206 14.89 -10.76 -1.78
N ILE A 207 15.20 -12.05 -1.89
CA ILE A 207 14.38 -13.18 -1.47
C ILE A 207 15.20 -14.13 -0.59
N ASP A 208 14.55 -14.97 0.18
CA ASP A 208 15.21 -16.07 0.90
C ASP A 208 15.19 -17.37 0.08
N THR A 209 15.85 -18.41 0.62
CA THR A 209 15.97 -19.70 -0.07
C THR A 209 14.63 -20.39 -0.26
N VAL A 210 13.71 -20.29 0.70
CA VAL A 210 12.37 -20.91 0.60
C VAL A 210 11.58 -20.23 -0.51
N GLN A 211 11.61 -18.90 -0.55
CA GLN A 211 10.98 -18.12 -1.61
C GLN A 211 11.58 -18.44 -2.98
N LEU A 212 12.91 -18.60 -3.08
CA LEU A 212 13.56 -19.00 -4.33
C LEU A 212 13.03 -20.36 -4.81
N MET A 213 12.92 -21.35 -3.93
CA MET A 213 12.39 -22.67 -4.30
C MET A 213 10.93 -22.59 -4.76
N THR A 214 10.13 -21.76 -4.12
CA THR A 214 8.74 -21.51 -4.49
C THR A 214 8.64 -20.82 -5.86
N LEU A 215 9.53 -19.87 -6.16
CA LEU A 215 9.54 -19.12 -7.42
C LEU A 215 10.24 -19.86 -8.57
N ALA A 216 11.06 -20.88 -8.28
CA ALA A 216 11.91 -21.54 -9.29
C ALA A 216 11.13 -22.05 -10.51
N PRO A 217 9.96 -22.72 -10.38
CA PRO A 217 9.19 -23.17 -11.55
C PRO A 217 8.75 -22.03 -12.45
N PHE A 218 8.36 -20.90 -11.87
CA PHE A 218 7.89 -19.70 -12.60
C PHE A 218 9.05 -18.98 -13.29
N LEU A 219 10.20 -18.88 -12.62
CA LEU A 219 11.42 -18.35 -13.21
C LEU A 219 11.92 -19.22 -14.36
N ALA A 220 11.90 -20.55 -14.20
CA ALA A 220 12.24 -21.49 -15.26
C ALA A 220 11.32 -21.31 -16.47
N HIS A 221 10.01 -21.27 -16.27
CA HIS A 221 9.04 -21.03 -17.33
C HIS A 221 9.29 -19.70 -18.04
N HIS A 222 9.51 -18.61 -17.29
CA HIS A 222 9.78 -17.27 -17.83
C HIS A 222 11.06 -17.24 -18.68
N LEU A 223 12.09 -18.00 -18.29
CA LEU A 223 13.35 -18.10 -19.01
C LEU A 223 13.32 -19.15 -20.15
N GLY A 224 12.19 -19.82 -20.37
CA GLY A 224 12.07 -20.87 -21.39
C GLY A 224 12.82 -22.16 -21.02
N ILE A 225 13.12 -22.38 -19.74
CA ILE A 225 13.79 -23.60 -19.25
C ILE A 225 12.75 -24.70 -19.08
N THR A 226 12.99 -25.84 -19.72
CA THR A 226 12.19 -27.07 -19.50
C THR A 226 12.82 -27.84 -18.35
N VAL A 227 12.06 -28.08 -17.29
CA VAL A 227 12.44 -28.97 -16.21
C VAL A 227 11.90 -30.36 -16.54
N ALA A 228 12.80 -31.35 -16.70
CA ALA A 228 12.44 -32.75 -16.93
C ALA A 228 12.84 -33.57 -15.72
N ASP A 229 12.00 -34.56 -15.33
CA ASP A 229 12.26 -35.53 -14.28
C ASP A 229 13.20 -36.63 -14.75
#